data_d0fcc58c4a30d3bc417bf259967efdc8
#
_entry.id   d0fcc58c4a30d3bc417bf259967efdc8
#
_cell.length_a   1.000
_cell.length_b   1.000
_cell.length_c   1.000
_cell.angle_alpha   90.00
_cell.angle_beta   90.00
_cell.angle_gamma   90.00
#
_symmetry.space_group_name_H-M   'P 1'
#
loop_
_entity.id
_entity.type
_entity.pdbx_description
1 polymer ?
#
loop_
_entity_poly.entity_id
_entity_poly.type
_entity_poly.pdbx_seq_one_letter_code
_entity_poly.pdbx_strand_id
1 'polypeptide(L)'
;MSTEKTSPSQHDGDGTTGRPGRRTPLIIAAVAIVSALAIVSAVVLGGDDKDPAASGVVQIEGTVEKAEAATVLDRPFTKPDLVLTDTKGETYDLRERTKGKPTLIYFGYTHCPDVCPLTMSNIAIAKKQLPKADQDKLQVVFVTTDPERDTAASLAKWLPAAGDPSFTGLTGDFSKIQAGARSIGIGIDPAKKEKDGTVVSMHGAQVVAFSPTTDQGYVLYGEDTSVEDYAKDLPKIIKGENP
;
A
#
# COMPACT_ATOMS: atom_id res chain seq x y z
N MET A 1 45.19 -48.78 9.06
CA MET A 1 45.89 -49.05 7.79
C MET A 1 45.53 -47.87 6.93
N SER A 2 46.39 -46.94 6.94
CA SER A 2 47.44 -46.53 5.99
C SER A 2 46.85 -45.68 4.90
N THR A 3 47.05 -44.37 4.98
CA THR A 3 48.11 -43.55 4.32
C THR A 3 47.78 -43.33 2.83
N GLU A 4 47.89 -42.19 2.15
CA GLU A 4 48.87 -41.12 2.14
C GLU A 4 48.43 -40.17 1.00
N LYS A 5 48.33 -38.86 1.17
CA LYS A 5 49.29 -37.84 0.79
C LYS A 5 49.59 -37.68 -0.73
N THR A 6 49.32 -36.55 -1.34
CA THR A 6 50.34 -35.68 -1.92
C THR A 6 49.75 -34.47 -2.64
N SER A 7 50.15 -33.27 -2.24
CA SER A 7 50.28 -32.00 -3.00
C SER A 7 51.73 -31.91 -3.42
N PRO A 8 52.26 -30.97 -4.19
CA PRO A 8 51.78 -29.79 -4.91
C PRO A 8 52.43 -29.65 -6.32
N SER A 9 52.13 -28.60 -7.07
CA SER A 9 53.12 -27.98 -7.97
C SER A 9 52.77 -26.53 -8.29
N GLN A 10 53.65 -25.66 -7.85
CA GLN A 10 53.83 -24.28 -8.28
C GLN A 10 54.44 -24.26 -9.69
N HIS A 11 54.18 -23.20 -10.45
CA HIS A 11 55.11 -22.68 -11.43
C HIS A 11 55.06 -21.17 -11.47
N ASP A 12 56.21 -20.59 -11.13
CA ASP A 12 56.64 -19.20 -11.21
C ASP A 12 56.94 -18.79 -12.64
N GLY A 13 57.03 -17.46 -12.84
CA GLY A 13 57.68 -16.83 -13.97
C GLY A 13 57.10 -15.45 -14.26
N ASP A 14 57.50 -14.43 -13.68
CA ASP A 14 58.68 -13.53 -13.75
C ASP A 14 58.75 -12.72 -15.04
N GLY A 15 59.03 -11.42 -14.89
CA GLY A 15 59.61 -10.55 -15.90
C GLY A 15 58.84 -9.23 -16.15
N THR A 16 59.12 -8.29 -15.47
CA THR A 16 60.05 -7.12 -15.46
C THR A 16 59.57 -5.87 -16.16
N THR A 17 59.62 -4.81 -15.43
CA THR A 17 60.19 -3.45 -15.63
C THR A 17 59.45 -2.44 -16.49
N GLY A 18 59.30 -1.25 -15.88
CA GLY A 18 59.25 0.00 -16.62
C GLY A 18 58.47 1.14 -15.95
N ARG A 19 59.04 1.77 -14.92
CA ARG A 19 58.80 3.19 -14.58
C ARG A 19 59.71 4.07 -15.45
N PRO A 20 59.51 5.38 -15.66
CA PRO A 20 58.83 6.38 -14.83
C PRO A 20 58.09 7.51 -15.57
N GLY A 21 57.25 8.18 -14.83
CA GLY A 21 57.24 9.63 -14.72
C GLY A 21 56.67 10.50 -15.80
N ARG A 22 55.59 11.20 -15.48
CA ARG A 22 55.65 12.65 -15.49
C ARG A 22 54.38 13.25 -14.89
N ARG A 23 54.63 14.14 -13.99
CA ARG A 23 53.74 15.08 -13.32
C ARG A 23 53.07 16.03 -14.31
N THR A 24 51.87 16.45 -13.97
CA THR A 24 51.40 17.81 -13.83
C THR A 24 50.06 18.08 -14.48
N PRO A 25 49.40 19.17 -14.19
CA PRO A 25 48.51 19.34 -13.05
C PRO A 25 47.08 19.76 -13.46
N LEU A 26 46.26 19.87 -12.46
CA LEU A 26 45.07 20.70 -12.37
C LEU A 26 44.80 21.69 -13.56
N ILE A 27 43.65 21.53 -14.19
CA ILE A 27 42.80 22.64 -14.57
C ILE A 27 41.39 22.29 -14.15
N ILE A 28 41.02 22.79 -12.99
CA ILE A 28 39.65 23.02 -12.55
C ILE A 28 39.27 24.36 -13.18
N ALA A 29 38.32 24.36 -14.06
CA ALA A 29 37.57 25.54 -14.46
C ALA A 29 36.19 25.03 -14.87
N ALA A 30 35.20 25.12 -13.99
CA ALA A 30 34.23 26.19 -14.01
C ALA A 30 33.59 26.40 -15.38
N VAL A 31 32.62 25.54 -15.71
CA VAL A 31 31.52 25.87 -16.64
C VAL A 31 30.25 25.32 -16.01
N ALA A 32 29.81 26.00 -15.01
CA ALA A 32 28.43 25.96 -14.56
C ALA A 32 27.96 27.41 -14.57
N ILE A 33 26.75 27.62 -15.03
CA ILE A 33 26.03 28.87 -15.07
C ILE A 33 26.30 29.64 -16.37
N VAL A 34 25.58 29.32 -17.43
CA VAL A 34 24.84 30.21 -18.34
C VAL A 34 24.03 29.34 -19.31
N SER A 35 22.86 28.90 -18.92
CA SER A 35 21.80 28.40 -19.80
C SER A 35 20.44 28.47 -19.12
N ALA A 36 20.15 29.59 -18.53
CA ALA A 36 18.83 29.87 -18.00
C ALA A 36 18.49 31.32 -18.28
N LEU A 37 18.28 31.66 -19.53
CA LEU A 37 17.67 32.94 -19.95
C LEU A 37 17.69 33.08 -21.47
N ALA A 38 16.89 32.29 -22.18
CA ALA A 38 16.52 32.60 -23.58
C ALA A 38 15.44 31.63 -24.10
N ILE A 39 14.26 31.54 -23.48
CA ILE A 39 13.01 31.16 -24.14
C ILE A 39 11.86 31.89 -23.46
N VAL A 40 11.85 33.18 -23.56
CA VAL A 40 10.64 33.98 -23.38
C VAL A 40 10.79 35.14 -24.38
N SER A 41 10.39 34.91 -25.62
CA SER A 41 10.01 35.97 -26.59
C SER A 41 9.87 35.34 -27.97
N ALA A 42 8.77 34.66 -28.26
CA ALA A 42 8.27 34.50 -29.62
C ALA A 42 6.95 33.70 -29.59
N VAL A 43 5.89 34.22 -29.02
CA VAL A 43 4.52 33.95 -29.49
C VAL A 43 3.64 35.14 -29.08
N VAL A 44 3.84 36.24 -29.76
CA VAL A 44 2.76 37.21 -29.94
C VAL A 44 2.97 37.73 -31.35
N LEU A 45 2.18 37.24 -32.28
CA LEU A 45 1.71 37.85 -33.54
C LEU A 45 1.48 36.76 -34.60
N GLY A 46 0.22 36.44 -34.84
CA GLY A 46 -0.16 35.60 -35.97
C GLY A 46 -1.49 34.86 -35.71
N GLY A 47 -2.55 35.46 -36.21
CA GLY A 47 -3.94 35.18 -35.96
C GLY A 47 -4.53 33.88 -36.54
N ASP A 48 -5.76 33.71 -36.17
CA ASP A 48 -6.88 32.93 -36.75
C ASP A 48 -6.62 31.51 -37.25
N ASP A 49 -7.14 30.53 -36.51
CA ASP A 49 -8.26 29.73 -36.93
C ASP A 49 -8.64 28.69 -35.88
N LYS A 50 -9.93 28.44 -35.81
CA LYS A 50 -10.70 27.62 -34.90
C LYS A 50 -10.20 26.18 -34.78
N ASP A 51 -10.01 25.71 -33.49
CA ASP A 51 -10.54 24.41 -33.04
C ASP A 51 -10.53 24.29 -31.50
N PRO A 52 -11.61 23.90 -30.86
CA PRO A 52 -11.74 23.84 -29.43
C PRO A 52 -11.49 22.40 -28.91
N ALA A 53 -10.30 22.05 -28.59
CA ALA A 53 -9.98 20.92 -27.72
C ALA A 53 -8.48 20.86 -27.35
N ALA A 54 -8.00 21.83 -26.61
CA ALA A 54 -6.71 21.67 -25.91
C ALA A 54 -7.01 21.67 -24.41
N SER A 55 -6.99 20.47 -23.84
CA SER A 55 -6.94 20.27 -22.40
C SER A 55 -5.79 21.07 -21.82
N GLY A 56 -6.11 22.18 -21.16
CA GLY A 56 -5.15 22.94 -20.40
C GLY A 56 -4.66 22.08 -19.24
N VAL A 57 -3.45 21.56 -19.36
CA VAL A 57 -2.71 21.05 -18.21
C VAL A 57 -2.37 22.28 -17.38
N VAL A 58 -3.14 22.52 -16.33
CA VAL A 58 -2.78 23.46 -15.27
C VAL A 58 -1.60 22.83 -14.54
N GLN A 59 -0.39 23.30 -14.80
CA GLN A 59 0.74 23.02 -13.93
C GLN A 59 0.52 23.80 -12.63
N ILE A 60 0.11 23.07 -11.60
CA ILE A 60 0.09 23.60 -10.25
C ILE A 60 1.55 23.51 -9.75
N GLU A 61 2.29 24.61 -9.85
CA GLU A 61 3.52 24.80 -9.08
C GLU A 61 3.11 25.06 -7.63
N GLY A 62 2.90 23.99 -6.88
CA GLY A 62 2.81 23.97 -5.44
C GLY A 62 3.91 23.05 -4.92
N THR A 63 4.60 23.46 -3.88
CA THR A 63 5.34 22.52 -3.02
C THR A 63 4.38 21.41 -2.68
N VAL A 64 4.65 20.20 -3.13
CA VAL A 64 3.90 19.02 -2.73
C VAL A 64 4.26 18.84 -1.24
N GLU A 65 3.52 19.48 -0.36
CA GLU A 65 3.45 18.99 1.02
C GLU A 65 3.01 17.54 0.91
N LYS A 66 3.79 16.63 1.53
CA LYS A 66 3.43 15.21 1.60
C LYS A 66 1.96 15.16 2.03
N ALA A 67 1.09 14.77 1.12
CA ALA A 67 -0.33 14.66 1.41
C ALA A 67 -0.46 13.86 2.70
N GLU A 68 -1.25 14.34 3.65
CA GLU A 68 -1.51 13.56 4.86
C GLU A 68 -1.99 12.18 4.43
N ALA A 69 -1.40 11.13 5.02
CA ALA A 69 -1.66 9.75 4.62
C ALA A 69 -3.14 9.37 4.81
N ALA A 70 -3.82 10.08 5.70
CA ALA A 70 -5.23 9.93 6.01
C ALA A 70 -6.06 11.06 5.40
N THR A 71 -7.11 10.70 4.65
CA THR A 71 -8.14 11.65 4.20
C THR A 71 -9.31 11.59 5.18
N VAL A 72 -9.62 12.72 5.82
CA VAL A 72 -10.82 12.86 6.66
C VAL A 72 -11.99 13.26 5.79
N LEU A 73 -13.08 12.51 5.88
CA LEU A 73 -14.27 12.69 5.05
C LEU A 73 -15.28 13.64 5.71
N ASP A 74 -15.77 14.63 4.97
CA ASP A 74 -16.87 15.49 5.40
C ASP A 74 -18.20 14.73 5.56
N ARG A 75 -18.39 13.70 4.74
CA ARG A 75 -19.53 12.78 4.81
C ARG A 75 -19.05 11.37 5.09
N PRO A 76 -19.28 10.88 6.31
CA PRO A 76 -18.81 9.56 6.69
C PRO A 76 -19.62 8.45 6.00
N PHE A 77 -18.99 7.32 5.82
CA PHE A 77 -19.65 6.11 5.37
C PHE A 77 -20.36 5.41 6.53
N THR A 78 -21.51 4.86 6.25
CA THR A 78 -22.13 3.88 7.15
C THR A 78 -21.40 2.55 7.04
N LYS A 79 -21.12 1.90 8.17
CA LYS A 79 -20.48 0.58 8.19
C LYS A 79 -21.25 -0.41 7.31
N PRO A 80 -20.60 -1.15 6.40
CA PRO A 80 -21.27 -2.05 5.45
C PRO A 80 -22.14 -3.09 6.15
N ASP A 81 -23.29 -3.37 5.57
CA ASP A 81 -24.16 -4.47 6.01
C ASP A 81 -23.68 -5.76 5.36
N LEU A 82 -22.77 -6.45 6.03
CA LEU A 82 -22.10 -7.65 5.53
C LEU A 82 -22.23 -8.81 6.52
N VAL A 83 -22.93 -9.84 6.10
CA VAL A 83 -22.96 -11.14 6.79
C VAL A 83 -22.22 -12.14 5.91
N LEU A 84 -21.01 -12.49 6.33
CA LEU A 84 -20.06 -13.33 5.60
C LEU A 84 -19.58 -14.51 6.46
N THR A 85 -18.61 -15.26 5.96
CA THR A 85 -17.97 -16.39 6.67
C THR A 85 -16.60 -15.98 7.14
N ASP A 86 -16.29 -16.22 8.41
CA ASP A 86 -14.97 -15.92 8.99
C ASP A 86 -13.96 -17.07 8.74
N THR A 87 -12.73 -16.88 9.23
CA THR A 87 -11.63 -17.86 9.11
C THR A 87 -11.87 -19.18 9.84
N LYS A 88 -12.88 -19.26 10.72
CA LYS A 88 -13.29 -20.50 11.41
C LYS A 88 -14.41 -21.22 10.67
N GLY A 89 -14.95 -20.63 9.61
CA GLY A 89 -16.12 -21.13 8.90
C GLY A 89 -17.45 -20.74 9.56
N GLU A 90 -17.43 -19.81 10.49
CA GLU A 90 -18.61 -19.34 11.21
C GLU A 90 -19.22 -18.11 10.52
N THR A 91 -20.53 -17.93 10.71
CA THR A 91 -21.22 -16.72 10.23
C THR A 91 -20.74 -15.50 11.03
N TYR A 92 -20.32 -14.46 10.31
CA TYR A 92 -19.84 -13.21 10.88
C TYR A 92 -20.66 -12.03 10.35
N ASP A 93 -21.46 -11.43 11.22
CA ASP A 93 -22.13 -10.16 10.96
C ASP A 93 -21.17 -9.01 11.31
N LEU A 94 -20.71 -8.29 10.27
CA LEU A 94 -19.70 -7.25 10.43
C LEU A 94 -20.19 -6.13 11.37
N ARG A 95 -21.43 -5.66 11.20
CA ARG A 95 -21.98 -4.58 12.03
C ARG A 95 -22.09 -4.98 13.48
N GLU A 96 -22.70 -6.11 13.75
CA GLU A 96 -22.91 -6.57 15.11
C GLU A 96 -21.60 -6.91 15.84
N ARG A 97 -20.68 -7.57 15.17
CA ARG A 97 -19.40 -7.99 15.75
C ARG A 97 -18.44 -6.84 16.03
N THR A 98 -18.56 -5.73 15.27
CA THR A 98 -17.70 -4.55 15.40
C THR A 98 -18.41 -3.31 15.94
N LYS A 99 -19.64 -3.43 16.41
CA LYS A 99 -20.44 -2.34 16.98
C LYS A 99 -19.72 -1.71 18.17
N GLY A 100 -19.59 -0.39 18.16
CA GLY A 100 -18.93 0.37 19.22
C GLY A 100 -17.42 0.09 19.37
N LYS A 101 -16.79 -0.49 18.33
CA LYS A 101 -15.35 -0.80 18.33
C LYS A 101 -14.64 -0.01 17.24
N PRO A 102 -13.43 0.53 17.52
CA PRO A 102 -12.60 1.11 16.48
C PRO A 102 -12.27 0.02 15.45
N THR A 103 -12.61 0.23 14.19
CA THR A 103 -12.54 -0.81 13.17
C THR A 103 -11.87 -0.30 11.91
N LEU A 104 -10.85 -1.00 11.44
CA LEU A 104 -10.28 -0.83 10.10
C LEU A 104 -10.86 -1.90 9.19
N ILE A 105 -11.37 -1.51 8.01
CA ILE A 105 -11.86 -2.44 7.00
C ILE A 105 -11.04 -2.26 5.73
N TYR A 106 -10.54 -3.37 5.21
CA TYR A 106 -9.77 -3.45 3.97
C TYR A 106 -10.32 -4.52 3.05
N PHE A 107 -10.54 -4.18 1.78
CA PHE A 107 -10.95 -5.12 0.73
C PHE A 107 -9.74 -5.48 -0.12
N GLY A 108 -9.35 -6.74 -0.12
CA GLY A 108 -8.16 -7.22 -0.82
C GLY A 108 -8.23 -8.71 -1.14
N TYR A 109 -7.13 -9.30 -1.61
CA TYR A 109 -7.07 -10.74 -1.88
C TYR A 109 -5.69 -11.31 -1.54
N THR A 110 -5.64 -12.61 -1.16
CA THR A 110 -4.41 -13.22 -0.64
C THR A 110 -3.32 -13.41 -1.70
N HIS A 111 -3.71 -13.48 -2.97
CA HIS A 111 -2.80 -13.64 -4.10
C HIS A 111 -2.28 -12.32 -4.68
N CYS A 112 -2.58 -11.19 -4.03
CA CYS A 112 -2.01 -9.89 -4.38
C CYS A 112 -0.49 -9.93 -4.12
N PRO A 113 0.34 -9.59 -5.13
CA PRO A 113 1.78 -9.75 -4.99
C PRO A 113 2.45 -8.67 -4.14
N ASP A 114 1.80 -7.54 -3.89
CA ASP A 114 2.43 -6.33 -3.37
C ASP A 114 1.57 -5.59 -2.34
N VAL A 115 0.57 -4.85 -2.76
CA VAL A 115 -0.16 -3.88 -1.92
C VAL A 115 -0.86 -4.53 -0.72
N CYS A 116 -1.57 -5.67 -0.89
CA CYS A 116 -2.31 -6.28 0.20
C CYS A 116 -1.44 -6.76 1.36
N PRO A 117 -0.35 -7.53 1.13
CA PRO A 117 0.52 -7.95 2.24
C PRO A 117 1.23 -6.74 2.88
N LEU A 118 1.62 -5.73 2.10
CA LEU A 118 2.24 -4.52 2.62
C LEU A 118 1.28 -3.75 3.54
N THR A 119 0.05 -3.49 3.10
CA THR A 119 -0.98 -2.81 3.90
C THR A 119 -1.24 -3.54 5.22
N MET A 120 -1.44 -4.87 5.17
CA MET A 120 -1.73 -5.66 6.36
C MET A 120 -0.53 -5.68 7.33
N SER A 121 0.70 -5.76 6.80
CA SER A 121 1.92 -5.69 7.60
C SER A 121 2.11 -4.32 8.25
N ASN A 122 1.89 -3.23 7.52
CA ASN A 122 2.00 -1.86 8.06
C ASN A 122 1.02 -1.64 9.23
N ILE A 123 -0.24 -2.06 9.05
CA ILE A 123 -1.25 -2.00 10.13
C ILE A 123 -0.83 -2.86 11.32
N ALA A 124 -0.32 -4.07 11.10
CA ALA A 124 0.10 -4.96 12.17
C ALA A 124 1.27 -4.40 12.98
N ILE A 125 2.27 -3.83 12.31
CA ILE A 125 3.44 -3.21 12.96
C ILE A 125 2.99 -1.99 13.76
N ALA A 126 2.16 -1.12 13.20
CA ALA A 126 1.62 0.05 13.90
C ALA A 126 0.75 -0.36 15.10
N LYS A 127 -0.12 -1.36 14.94
CA LYS A 127 -0.95 -1.90 16.04
C LYS A 127 -0.09 -2.40 17.19
N LYS A 128 1.04 -3.06 16.93
CA LYS A 128 1.96 -3.57 17.96
C LYS A 128 2.63 -2.45 18.76
N GLN A 129 2.70 -1.22 18.24
CA GLN A 129 3.24 -0.05 18.96
C GLN A 129 2.23 0.54 19.96
N LEU A 130 0.95 0.18 19.87
CA LEU A 130 -0.08 0.62 20.81
C LEU A 130 0.09 -0.05 22.18
N PRO A 131 -0.41 0.57 23.28
CA PRO A 131 -0.61 -0.10 24.54
C PRO A 131 -1.47 -1.36 24.35
N LYS A 132 -1.20 -2.44 25.09
CA LYS A 132 -1.89 -3.73 24.94
C LYS A 132 -3.43 -3.61 24.99
N ALA A 133 -3.93 -2.78 25.92
CA ALA A 133 -5.36 -2.53 26.04
C ALA A 133 -5.99 -1.91 24.78
N ASP A 134 -5.23 -1.12 24.02
CA ASP A 134 -5.70 -0.50 22.79
C ASP A 134 -5.53 -1.44 21.58
N GLN A 135 -4.47 -2.28 21.59
CA GLN A 135 -4.36 -3.37 20.62
C GLN A 135 -5.60 -4.29 20.66
N ASP A 136 -6.09 -4.59 21.86
CA ASP A 136 -7.22 -5.51 22.06
C ASP A 136 -8.58 -4.89 21.67
N LYS A 137 -8.70 -3.56 21.70
CA LYS A 137 -9.89 -2.84 21.23
C LYS A 137 -9.96 -2.78 19.71
N LEU A 138 -8.82 -2.52 19.02
CA LEU A 138 -8.78 -2.28 17.60
C LEU A 138 -9.12 -3.54 16.81
N GLN A 139 -10.20 -3.46 16.04
CA GLN A 139 -10.61 -4.50 15.12
C GLN A 139 -10.02 -4.20 13.73
N VAL A 140 -9.37 -5.18 13.12
CA VAL A 140 -8.90 -5.11 11.74
C VAL A 140 -9.58 -6.22 10.96
N VAL A 141 -10.36 -5.85 9.95
CA VAL A 141 -11.18 -6.76 9.16
C VAL A 141 -10.70 -6.73 7.72
N PHE A 142 -10.22 -7.85 7.24
CA PHE A 142 -9.88 -8.11 5.85
C PHE A 142 -11.05 -8.82 5.17
N VAL A 143 -11.60 -8.23 4.12
CA VAL A 143 -12.68 -8.83 3.32
C VAL A 143 -12.10 -9.20 1.97
N THR A 144 -12.16 -10.49 1.62
CA THR A 144 -11.60 -10.90 0.32
C THR A 144 -12.40 -10.38 -0.86
N THR A 145 -11.70 -9.96 -1.91
CA THR A 145 -12.29 -9.64 -3.22
C THR A 145 -12.22 -10.81 -4.20
N ASP A 146 -11.68 -11.96 -3.76
CA ASP A 146 -11.49 -13.18 -4.55
C ASP A 146 -11.94 -14.43 -3.79
N PRO A 147 -13.23 -14.53 -3.45
CA PRO A 147 -13.73 -15.61 -2.59
C PRO A 147 -13.64 -17.00 -3.23
N GLU A 148 -13.42 -17.09 -4.54
CA GLU A 148 -13.21 -18.38 -5.21
C GLU A 148 -11.88 -19.04 -4.80
N ARG A 149 -10.82 -18.24 -4.63
CA ARG A 149 -9.49 -18.69 -4.18
C ARG A 149 -9.27 -18.50 -2.69
N ASP A 150 -9.87 -17.46 -2.12
CA ASP A 150 -9.69 -17.08 -0.71
C ASP A 150 -10.79 -17.70 0.16
N THR A 151 -10.64 -18.99 0.44
CA THR A 151 -11.50 -19.74 1.36
C THR A 151 -11.22 -19.34 2.83
N ALA A 152 -12.11 -19.68 3.75
CA ALA A 152 -11.88 -19.50 5.19
C ALA A 152 -10.54 -20.09 5.64
N ALA A 153 -10.19 -21.28 5.15
CA ALA A 153 -8.93 -21.95 5.48
C ALA A 153 -7.68 -21.25 4.89
N SER A 154 -7.77 -20.70 3.67
CA SER A 154 -6.64 -19.94 3.09
C SER A 154 -6.43 -18.62 3.81
N LEU A 155 -7.50 -17.89 4.17
CA LEU A 155 -7.44 -16.67 4.96
C LEU A 155 -6.85 -16.94 6.37
N ALA A 156 -7.23 -18.05 7.01
CA ALA A 156 -6.70 -18.43 8.31
C ALA A 156 -5.18 -18.65 8.31
N LYS A 157 -4.61 -19.07 7.18
CA LYS A 157 -3.15 -19.25 7.01
C LYS A 157 -2.47 -17.96 6.63
N TRP A 158 -3.09 -17.16 5.76
CA TRP A 158 -2.47 -15.98 5.18
C TRP A 158 -2.41 -14.81 6.17
N LEU A 159 -3.49 -14.52 6.90
CA LEU A 159 -3.57 -13.35 7.79
C LEU A 159 -2.49 -13.30 8.88
N PRO A 160 -2.16 -14.41 9.58
CA PRO A 160 -1.07 -14.39 10.56
C PRO A 160 0.31 -14.13 9.92
N ALA A 161 0.49 -14.51 8.66
CA ALA A 161 1.75 -14.35 7.94
C ALA A 161 1.91 -12.95 7.33
N ALA A 162 0.83 -12.38 6.78
CA ALA A 162 0.84 -11.07 6.13
C ALA A 162 0.59 -9.91 7.11
N GLY A 163 -0.01 -10.20 8.27
CA GLY A 163 -0.42 -9.18 9.23
C GLY A 163 -0.27 -9.64 10.67
N ASP A 164 -1.41 -9.91 11.31
CA ASP A 164 -1.46 -10.30 12.72
C ASP A 164 -2.54 -11.39 12.92
N PRO A 165 -2.31 -12.42 13.79
CA PRO A 165 -3.28 -13.48 14.05
C PRO A 165 -4.59 -12.99 14.68
N SER A 166 -4.63 -11.76 15.22
CA SER A 166 -5.86 -11.15 15.74
C SER A 166 -6.74 -10.51 14.66
N PHE A 167 -6.29 -10.45 13.42
CA PHE A 167 -7.06 -9.90 12.32
C PHE A 167 -8.19 -10.85 11.92
N THR A 168 -9.35 -10.28 11.59
CA THR A 168 -10.50 -11.03 11.12
C THR A 168 -10.49 -11.10 9.60
N GLY A 169 -10.51 -12.29 9.02
CA GLY A 169 -10.69 -12.51 7.60
C GLY A 169 -12.10 -12.94 7.27
N LEU A 170 -12.69 -12.34 6.23
CA LEU A 170 -14.04 -12.63 5.78
C LEU A 170 -14.06 -13.04 4.32
N THR A 171 -14.81 -14.10 4.01
CA THR A 171 -15.08 -14.60 2.66
C THR A 171 -16.55 -14.93 2.50
N GLY A 172 -17.03 -15.10 1.26
CA GLY A 172 -18.43 -15.45 1.02
C GLY A 172 -18.88 -15.16 -0.40
N ASP A 173 -20.15 -14.85 -0.57
CA ASP A 173 -20.73 -14.52 -1.87
C ASP A 173 -20.13 -13.20 -2.41
N PHE A 174 -19.57 -13.24 -3.63
CA PHE A 174 -18.92 -12.09 -4.24
C PHE A 174 -19.90 -10.92 -4.43
N SER A 175 -21.15 -11.17 -4.77
CA SER A 175 -22.13 -10.09 -4.98
C SER A 175 -22.43 -9.31 -3.70
N LYS A 176 -22.46 -10.00 -2.56
CA LYS A 176 -22.59 -9.36 -1.24
C LYS A 176 -21.34 -8.54 -0.90
N ILE A 177 -20.16 -9.11 -1.12
CA ILE A 177 -18.87 -8.44 -0.90
C ILE A 177 -18.80 -7.16 -1.75
N GLN A 178 -19.14 -7.26 -3.03
CA GLN A 178 -19.15 -6.13 -3.97
C GLN A 178 -20.15 -5.04 -3.53
N ALA A 179 -21.35 -5.41 -3.11
CA ALA A 179 -22.34 -4.46 -2.60
C ALA A 179 -21.84 -3.75 -1.34
N GLY A 180 -21.22 -4.49 -0.41
CA GLY A 180 -20.62 -3.94 0.79
C GLY A 180 -19.47 -2.96 0.50
N ALA A 181 -18.57 -3.32 -0.40
CA ALA A 181 -17.47 -2.46 -0.83
C ALA A 181 -17.99 -1.15 -1.46
N ARG A 182 -18.97 -1.25 -2.38
CA ARG A 182 -19.60 -0.10 -3.02
C ARG A 182 -20.30 0.85 -2.02
N SER A 183 -20.88 0.32 -0.95
CA SER A 183 -21.57 1.12 0.06
C SER A 183 -20.63 2.08 0.81
N ILE A 184 -19.33 1.85 0.74
CA ILE A 184 -18.28 2.69 1.32
C ILE A 184 -17.32 3.24 0.24
N GLY A 185 -17.80 3.37 -1.00
CA GLY A 185 -17.08 4.02 -2.09
C GLY A 185 -15.95 3.18 -2.70
N ILE A 186 -15.82 1.90 -2.34
CA ILE A 186 -14.77 1.02 -2.88
C ILE A 186 -15.33 0.22 -4.06
N GLY A 187 -14.74 0.43 -5.26
CA GLY A 187 -15.05 -0.34 -6.45
C GLY A 187 -14.24 -1.64 -6.48
N ILE A 188 -14.91 -2.77 -6.63
CA ILE A 188 -14.26 -4.07 -6.88
C ILE A 188 -14.97 -4.77 -8.02
N ASP A 189 -14.19 -5.52 -8.83
CA ASP A 189 -14.71 -6.35 -9.92
C ASP A 189 -14.35 -7.82 -9.70
N PRO A 190 -15.10 -8.75 -10.32
CA PRO A 190 -14.76 -10.15 -10.29
C PRO A 190 -13.33 -10.40 -10.80
N ALA A 191 -12.67 -11.38 -10.21
CA ALA A 191 -11.34 -11.79 -10.65
C ALA A 191 -11.37 -12.19 -12.15
N LYS A 192 -10.38 -11.71 -12.91
CA LYS A 192 -10.22 -12.01 -14.33
C LYS A 192 -9.01 -12.87 -14.55
N LYS A 193 -9.18 -13.92 -15.36
CA LYS A 193 -8.05 -14.72 -15.82
C LYS A 193 -7.48 -14.09 -17.09
N GLU A 194 -6.23 -13.69 -17.03
CA GLU A 194 -5.48 -13.13 -18.14
C GLU A 194 -5.04 -14.23 -19.13
N LYS A 195 -4.58 -13.82 -20.32
CA LYS A 195 -4.19 -14.76 -21.40
C LYS A 195 -3.01 -15.65 -21.02
N ASP A 196 -2.15 -15.20 -20.14
CA ASP A 196 -0.99 -15.95 -19.61
C ASP A 196 -1.35 -16.90 -18.46
N GLY A 197 -2.64 -16.95 -18.08
CA GLY A 197 -3.13 -17.78 -16.98
C GLY A 197 -3.13 -17.10 -15.61
N THR A 198 -2.55 -15.91 -15.49
CA THR A 198 -2.57 -15.09 -14.28
C THR A 198 -4.01 -14.68 -13.95
N VAL A 199 -4.38 -14.75 -12.69
CA VAL A 199 -5.68 -14.27 -12.21
C VAL A 199 -5.48 -12.98 -11.45
N VAL A 200 -6.04 -11.90 -11.99
CA VAL A 200 -6.02 -10.56 -11.39
C VAL A 200 -7.39 -10.26 -10.78
N SER A 201 -7.40 -9.90 -9.51
CA SER A 201 -8.57 -9.38 -8.83
C SER A 201 -8.41 -7.86 -8.65
N MET A 202 -9.44 -7.09 -9.02
CA MET A 202 -9.46 -5.68 -8.70
C MET A 202 -9.86 -5.52 -7.24
N HIS A 203 -9.06 -4.79 -6.51
CA HIS A 203 -9.33 -4.45 -5.11
C HIS A 203 -9.24 -2.93 -4.92
N GLY A 204 -9.98 -2.42 -3.95
CA GLY A 204 -9.76 -1.07 -3.49
C GLY A 204 -8.48 -1.04 -2.64
N ALA A 205 -7.56 -0.15 -2.96
CA ALA A 205 -6.32 -0.02 -2.17
C ALA A 205 -6.53 0.74 -0.85
N GLN A 206 -7.78 1.11 -0.54
CA GLN A 206 -8.11 1.96 0.60
C GLN A 206 -8.47 1.13 1.84
N VAL A 207 -7.98 1.60 3.00
CA VAL A 207 -8.44 1.16 4.33
C VAL A 207 -9.39 2.22 4.88
N VAL A 208 -10.58 1.81 5.29
CA VAL A 208 -11.57 2.70 5.91
C VAL A 208 -11.57 2.49 7.42
N ALA A 209 -11.37 3.57 8.19
CA ALA A 209 -11.43 3.53 9.64
C ALA A 209 -12.79 4.02 10.15
N PHE A 210 -13.40 3.17 10.98
CA PHE A 210 -14.70 3.40 11.59
C PHE A 210 -14.55 3.76 13.07
N SER A 211 -15.22 4.85 13.46
CA SER A 211 -15.22 5.36 14.82
C SER A 211 -15.98 4.44 15.77
N PRO A 212 -15.47 4.17 16.99
CA PRO A 212 -16.17 3.40 18.01
C PRO A 212 -17.38 4.15 18.60
N THR A 213 -17.44 5.47 18.46
CA THR A 213 -18.49 6.30 19.07
C THR A 213 -19.72 6.44 18.18
N THR A 214 -19.55 6.43 16.85
CA THR A 214 -20.62 6.65 15.88
C THR A 214 -20.88 5.46 14.97
N ASP A 215 -19.98 4.46 14.93
CA ASP A 215 -19.97 3.35 13.96
C ASP A 215 -19.91 3.83 12.50
N GLN A 216 -19.42 5.06 12.27
CA GLN A 216 -19.29 5.64 10.93
C GLN A 216 -17.81 5.75 10.54
N GLY A 217 -17.53 5.62 9.23
CA GLY A 217 -16.21 5.69 8.63
C GLY A 217 -15.88 7.11 8.19
N TYR A 218 -14.99 7.76 8.93
CA TYR A 218 -14.56 9.14 8.66
C TYR A 218 -13.20 9.23 8.00
N VAL A 219 -12.37 8.18 8.08
CA VAL A 219 -10.97 8.24 7.68
C VAL A 219 -10.67 7.19 6.62
N LEU A 220 -10.07 7.66 5.54
CA LEU A 220 -9.61 6.85 4.42
C LEU A 220 -8.08 6.89 4.36
N TYR A 221 -7.46 5.71 4.34
CA TYR A 221 -6.04 5.55 4.10
C TYR A 221 -5.81 5.00 2.70
N GLY A 222 -4.82 5.55 1.99
CA GLY A 222 -4.38 5.09 0.67
C GLY A 222 -3.38 3.92 0.74
N GLU A 223 -2.98 3.44 -0.44
CA GLU A 223 -2.00 2.34 -0.56
C GLU A 223 -0.59 2.71 -0.07
N ASP A 224 -0.24 4.00 -0.14
CA ASP A 224 1.07 4.52 0.28
C ASP A 224 1.17 4.81 1.79
N THR A 225 0.15 4.46 2.57
CA THR A 225 0.12 4.72 4.01
C THR A 225 1.20 3.91 4.73
N SER A 226 2.12 4.60 5.37
CA SER A 226 3.26 3.99 6.07
C SER A 226 2.90 3.48 7.47
N VAL A 227 3.82 2.74 8.08
CA VAL A 227 3.72 2.31 9.50
C VAL A 227 3.63 3.53 10.41
N GLU A 228 4.42 4.56 10.14
CA GLU A 228 4.49 5.79 10.92
C GLU A 228 3.17 6.56 10.89
N ASP A 229 2.53 6.61 9.71
CA ASP A 229 1.23 7.26 9.54
C ASP A 229 0.14 6.53 10.36
N TYR A 230 0.06 5.21 10.25
CA TYR A 230 -0.85 4.42 11.10
C TYR A 230 -0.53 4.57 12.59
N ALA A 231 0.73 4.52 12.99
CA ALA A 231 1.13 4.64 14.39
C ALA A 231 0.77 6.00 15.01
N LYS A 232 0.84 7.07 14.22
CA LYS A 232 0.42 8.43 14.60
C LYS A 232 -1.10 8.51 14.81
N ASP A 233 -1.87 7.87 13.93
CA ASP A 233 -3.32 8.07 13.83
C ASP A 233 -4.15 7.07 14.65
N LEU A 234 -3.71 5.81 14.76
CA LEU A 234 -4.44 4.77 15.48
C LEU A 234 -4.83 5.14 16.92
N PRO A 235 -3.99 5.84 17.73
CA PRO A 235 -4.40 6.27 19.07
C PRO A 235 -5.61 7.21 19.06
N LYS A 236 -5.77 8.05 18.02
CA LYS A 236 -6.92 8.94 17.86
C LYS A 236 -8.14 8.15 17.40
N ILE A 237 -8.00 7.29 16.38
CA ILE A 237 -9.07 6.43 15.87
C ILE A 237 -9.69 5.59 17.01
N ILE A 238 -8.85 5.02 17.90
CA ILE A 238 -9.31 4.19 19.02
C ILE A 238 -10.16 4.99 20.01
N LYS A 239 -9.90 6.29 20.16
CA LYS A 239 -10.71 7.20 20.99
C LYS A 239 -11.95 7.73 20.28
N GLY A 240 -12.09 7.50 18.98
CA GLY A 240 -13.16 8.05 18.14
C GLY A 240 -12.87 9.47 17.66
N GLU A 241 -11.61 9.89 17.69
CA GLU A 241 -11.12 11.17 17.18
C GLU A 241 -10.60 11.00 15.75
N ASN A 242 -10.70 12.04 14.93
CA ASN A 242 -10.05 12.06 13.60
C ASN A 242 -8.55 12.41 13.72
N PRO A 243 -7.73 11.92 12.80
CA PRO A 243 -6.30 12.23 12.71
C PRO A 243 -5.97 13.71 12.60
#